data_17f15ec2b42c139925c548936f47ed41
#
_entry.id   17f15ec2b42c139925c548936f47ed41
#
_cell.length_a   1.000
_cell.length_b   1.000
_cell.length_c   1.000
_cell.angle_alpha   90.00
_cell.angle_beta   90.00
_cell.angle_gamma   90.00
#
_symmetry.space_group_name_H-M   'P 1'
#
loop_
_entity.id
_entity.type
_entity.pdbx_description
1 polymer ?
#
loop_
_entity_poly.entity_id
_entity_poly.type
_entity_poly.pdbx_seq_one_letter_code
_entity_poly.pdbx_strand_id
1 'polypeptide(L)'
;MTNPQAAVYIVGVGMTPTGKFLDRDIKQLTAAAVNAALADAGLSISDIQSAYFSNATQGALEGQTMIRGQIALRSMGFESIPIFNIENACASASSAFNLAVQYVRSGAGEIALAIGAEKMFCADKAKMFSVFDGAWDVATVEENKRRLLQMGHGIEPPEGSMSKAPYSLFMDIYAAFGRFHMREFGTTQRQIAAVSAKNHGHSVHNPLAQYRNAYTIDEVLAAPPIAYPLTLPMCAPISDGAAAVVVCSEAALARLAKRGRAIKVLASVIATGSTRRPEDLDQHITVKAAKQAYELAGVGPQDISLAEVHDATAIGEIVQSENLGFCAFGEGGPLAESGGTTIGGRIPINTSGGLESKGHPIGATGLGQLHELVVQLRGEAGARQVQGARLAIAENGGGLFGIEEAVAAITILGR
;
A
#
# COMPACT_ATOMS: atom_id res chain seq x y z
N MET A 1 -24.57 24.20 0.98
CA MET A 1 -24.76 23.20 2.06
C MET A 1 -24.45 21.85 1.45
N THR A 2 -23.27 21.32 1.73
CA THR A 2 -22.92 19.96 1.29
C THR A 2 -23.81 18.98 2.06
N ASN A 3 -24.59 18.19 1.33
CA ASN A 3 -25.36 17.09 1.91
C ASN A 3 -24.37 16.20 2.67
N PRO A 4 -24.56 15.88 3.96
CA PRO A 4 -23.62 15.02 4.67
C PRO A 4 -23.51 13.68 3.92
N GLN A 5 -22.28 13.32 3.53
CA GLN A 5 -22.06 12.07 2.82
C GLN A 5 -22.55 10.90 3.68
N ALA A 6 -23.25 9.95 3.07
CA ALA A 6 -23.74 8.77 3.77
C ALA A 6 -22.54 8.01 4.43
N ALA A 7 -22.72 7.64 5.70
CA ALA A 7 -21.69 6.95 6.46
C ALA A 7 -21.46 5.53 5.90
N VAL A 8 -20.19 5.17 5.76
CA VAL A 8 -19.75 3.84 5.31
C VAL A 8 -18.82 3.24 6.36
N TYR A 9 -18.97 1.95 6.59
CA TYR A 9 -18.23 1.21 7.60
C TYR A 9 -17.56 -0.02 7.00
N ILE A 10 -16.32 -0.29 7.41
CA ILE A 10 -15.66 -1.57 7.19
C ILE A 10 -16.18 -2.54 8.27
N VAL A 11 -16.74 -3.67 7.84
CA VAL A 11 -17.31 -4.68 8.74
C VAL A 11 -16.54 -5.99 8.72
N GLY A 12 -15.77 -6.26 7.67
CA GLY A 12 -14.93 -7.43 7.57
C GLY A 12 -13.66 -7.18 6.80
N VAL A 13 -12.57 -7.79 7.27
CA VAL A 13 -11.27 -7.79 6.60
C VAL A 13 -10.70 -9.20 6.56
N GLY A 14 -9.97 -9.52 5.50
CA GLY A 14 -9.29 -10.79 5.34
C GLY A 14 -8.04 -10.63 4.48
N MET A 15 -6.99 -11.36 4.82
CA MET A 15 -5.73 -11.32 4.07
C MET A 15 -5.08 -12.71 4.14
N THR A 16 -4.43 -13.13 3.04
CA THR A 16 -3.52 -14.27 3.06
C THR A 16 -2.17 -13.87 3.65
N PRO A 17 -1.36 -14.79 4.16
CA PRO A 17 0.06 -14.53 4.22
C PRO A 17 0.57 -14.08 2.86
N THR A 18 1.54 -13.16 2.84
CA THR A 18 2.31 -12.81 1.65
C THR A 18 3.52 -13.73 1.52
N GLY A 19 3.92 -14.04 0.28
CA GLY A 19 5.02 -14.98 0.07
C GLY A 19 5.27 -15.32 -1.38
N LYS A 20 5.94 -16.45 -1.60
CA LYS A 20 6.23 -17.01 -2.92
C LYS A 20 5.53 -18.38 -3.02
N PHE A 21 4.38 -18.42 -3.67
CA PHE A 21 3.51 -19.61 -3.71
C PHE A 21 3.42 -20.18 -5.12
N LEU A 22 4.32 -21.11 -5.48
CA LEU A 22 4.26 -21.80 -6.77
C LEU A 22 3.05 -22.74 -6.90
N ASP A 23 2.49 -23.15 -5.79
CA ASP A 23 1.40 -24.14 -5.65
C ASP A 23 0.01 -23.51 -5.56
N ARG A 24 -0.10 -22.17 -5.56
CA ARG A 24 -1.37 -21.46 -5.45
C ARG A 24 -1.65 -20.62 -6.69
N ASP A 25 -2.87 -20.65 -7.15
CA ASP A 25 -3.37 -19.78 -8.21
C ASP A 25 -4.14 -18.55 -7.67
N ILE A 26 -4.48 -17.64 -8.57
CA ILE A 26 -5.26 -16.41 -8.22
C ILE A 26 -6.60 -16.76 -7.59
N LYS A 27 -7.27 -17.83 -8.01
CA LYS A 27 -8.60 -18.21 -7.47
C LYS A 27 -8.47 -18.68 -6.03
N GLN A 28 -7.45 -19.48 -5.71
CA GLN A 28 -7.18 -19.95 -4.35
C GLN A 28 -6.79 -18.81 -3.41
N LEU A 29 -5.93 -17.88 -3.86
CA LEU A 29 -5.57 -16.69 -3.09
C LEU A 29 -6.80 -15.81 -2.84
N THR A 30 -7.59 -15.53 -3.90
CA THR A 30 -8.85 -14.77 -3.80
C THR A 30 -9.80 -15.42 -2.80
N ALA A 31 -10.04 -16.72 -2.92
CA ALA A 31 -10.96 -17.45 -2.05
C ALA A 31 -10.55 -17.39 -0.57
N ALA A 32 -9.25 -17.52 -0.29
CA ALA A 32 -8.75 -17.47 1.07
C ALA A 32 -9.00 -16.08 1.72
N ALA A 33 -8.70 -14.99 1.02
CA ALA A 33 -8.89 -13.64 1.54
C ALA A 33 -10.38 -13.27 1.68
N VAL A 34 -11.20 -13.60 0.68
CA VAL A 34 -12.65 -13.30 0.69
C VAL A 34 -13.36 -14.09 1.79
N ASN A 35 -13.08 -15.39 1.92
CA ASN A 35 -13.69 -16.20 2.98
C ASN A 35 -13.31 -15.68 4.37
N ALA A 36 -12.06 -15.25 4.58
CA ALA A 36 -11.64 -14.63 5.82
C ALA A 36 -12.41 -13.32 6.10
N ALA A 37 -12.57 -12.45 5.10
CA ALA A 37 -13.29 -11.18 5.24
C ALA A 37 -14.79 -11.39 5.51
N LEU A 38 -15.43 -12.34 4.83
CA LEU A 38 -16.83 -12.69 5.06
C LEU A 38 -17.04 -13.29 6.46
N ALA A 39 -16.17 -14.20 6.89
CA ALA A 39 -16.21 -14.78 8.23
C ALA A 39 -15.99 -13.71 9.31
N ASP A 40 -15.07 -12.76 9.10
CA ASP A 40 -14.84 -11.64 10.00
C ASP A 40 -16.07 -10.74 10.12
N ALA A 41 -16.75 -10.45 9.00
CA ALA A 41 -18.01 -9.70 8.97
C ALA A 41 -19.20 -10.47 9.55
N GLY A 42 -19.17 -11.80 9.54
CA GLY A 42 -20.33 -12.65 9.84
C GLY A 42 -21.36 -12.65 8.70
N LEU A 43 -20.86 -12.56 7.46
CA LEU A 43 -21.64 -12.51 6.23
C LEU A 43 -21.35 -13.72 5.35
N SER A 44 -22.22 -13.91 4.36
CA SER A 44 -22.11 -14.92 3.30
C SER A 44 -21.95 -14.26 1.93
N ILE A 45 -21.63 -15.05 0.90
CA ILE A 45 -21.53 -14.58 -0.49
C ILE A 45 -22.83 -13.90 -0.96
N SER A 46 -23.99 -14.42 -0.55
CA SER A 46 -25.32 -13.91 -0.93
C SER A 46 -25.64 -12.52 -0.36
N ASP A 47 -24.90 -12.04 0.64
CA ASP A 47 -25.10 -10.71 1.22
C ASP A 47 -24.39 -9.62 0.41
N ILE A 48 -23.43 -9.99 -0.46
CA ILE A 48 -22.65 -9.06 -1.27
C ILE A 48 -23.43 -8.63 -2.52
N GLN A 49 -23.57 -7.33 -2.71
CA GLN A 49 -24.37 -6.75 -3.80
C GLN A 49 -23.52 -6.23 -4.96
N SER A 50 -22.21 -5.96 -4.74
CA SER A 50 -21.26 -5.58 -5.79
C SER A 50 -19.84 -5.94 -5.36
N ALA A 51 -18.96 -6.28 -6.33
CA ALA A 51 -17.57 -6.62 -6.06
C ALA A 51 -16.60 -5.87 -6.99
N TYR A 52 -15.49 -5.41 -6.41
CA TYR A 52 -14.42 -4.65 -7.07
C TYR A 52 -13.13 -5.45 -6.94
N PHE A 53 -12.71 -6.08 -8.03
CA PHE A 53 -11.56 -6.97 -8.08
C PHE A 53 -10.35 -6.24 -8.64
N SER A 54 -9.28 -6.16 -7.88
CA SER A 54 -8.02 -5.56 -8.31
C SER A 54 -6.92 -6.59 -8.58
N ASN A 55 -6.21 -6.39 -9.68
CA ASN A 55 -5.06 -7.17 -10.11
C ASN A 55 -4.31 -6.41 -11.19
N ALA A 56 -2.98 -6.36 -11.13
CA ALA A 56 -2.16 -5.63 -12.09
C ALA A 56 -1.38 -6.58 -13.03
N THR A 57 -0.87 -7.71 -12.56
CA THR A 57 0.18 -8.46 -13.27
C THR A 57 -0.28 -9.74 -13.97
N GLN A 58 -1.47 -10.26 -13.69
CA GLN A 58 -1.94 -11.55 -14.23
C GLN A 58 -1.95 -11.58 -15.77
N GLY A 59 -2.29 -10.44 -16.39
CA GLY A 59 -2.26 -10.32 -17.85
C GLY A 59 -0.87 -10.58 -18.44
N ALA A 60 0.17 -10.00 -17.86
CA ALA A 60 1.56 -10.15 -18.29
C ALA A 60 2.14 -11.53 -17.93
N LEU A 61 1.85 -12.04 -16.73
CA LEU A 61 2.45 -13.30 -16.26
C LEU A 61 1.71 -14.55 -16.73
N GLU A 62 0.38 -14.51 -16.81
CA GLU A 62 -0.45 -15.70 -17.09
C GLU A 62 -1.26 -15.57 -18.38
N GLY A 63 -1.26 -14.39 -19.04
CA GLY A 63 -2.03 -14.14 -20.24
C GLY A 63 -3.53 -13.87 -19.98
N GLN A 64 -3.98 -13.88 -18.72
CA GLN A 64 -5.35 -13.56 -18.38
C GLN A 64 -5.54 -12.03 -18.29
N THR A 65 -5.73 -11.39 -19.44
CA THR A 65 -5.84 -9.94 -19.57
C THR A 65 -7.23 -9.38 -19.25
N MET A 66 -8.29 -10.19 -19.35
CA MET A 66 -9.70 -9.76 -19.24
C MET A 66 -10.46 -10.61 -18.23
N ILE A 67 -11.57 -10.08 -17.71
CA ILE A 67 -12.55 -10.74 -16.83
C ILE A 67 -11.96 -11.49 -15.61
N ARG A 68 -10.83 -11.03 -15.11
CA ARG A 68 -10.08 -11.68 -14.02
C ARG A 68 -10.92 -11.86 -12.76
N GLY A 69 -11.65 -10.82 -12.36
CA GLY A 69 -12.53 -10.84 -11.19
C GLY A 69 -13.72 -11.78 -11.37
N GLN A 70 -14.33 -11.80 -12.56
CA GLN A 70 -15.44 -12.73 -12.85
C GLN A 70 -14.96 -14.18 -12.73
N ILE A 71 -13.78 -14.50 -13.29
CA ILE A 71 -13.22 -15.86 -13.21
C ILE A 71 -12.96 -16.25 -11.74
N ALA A 72 -12.33 -15.38 -10.96
CA ALA A 72 -11.98 -15.66 -9.58
C ALA A 72 -13.21 -15.77 -8.68
N LEU A 73 -14.14 -14.81 -8.75
CA LEU A 73 -15.31 -14.78 -7.85
C LEU A 73 -16.39 -15.78 -8.26
N ARG A 74 -16.60 -16.04 -9.57
CA ARG A 74 -17.52 -17.09 -10.03
C ARG A 74 -17.08 -18.48 -9.55
N SER A 75 -15.78 -18.75 -9.46
CA SER A 75 -15.28 -20.02 -8.92
C SER A 75 -15.62 -20.23 -7.44
N MET A 76 -16.01 -19.16 -6.73
CA MET A 76 -16.46 -19.18 -5.34
C MET A 76 -17.99 -19.24 -5.19
N GLY A 77 -18.75 -19.09 -6.29
CA GLY A 77 -20.21 -19.07 -6.27
C GLY A 77 -20.85 -17.68 -6.23
N PHE A 78 -20.09 -16.60 -6.47
CA PHE A 78 -20.68 -15.27 -6.68
C PHE A 78 -21.49 -15.27 -7.99
N GLU A 79 -22.76 -14.89 -7.92
CA GLU A 79 -23.67 -14.89 -9.06
C GLU A 79 -24.56 -13.64 -9.07
N SER A 80 -24.90 -13.19 -10.27
CA SER A 80 -25.92 -12.15 -10.50
C SER A 80 -25.63 -10.78 -9.85
N ILE A 81 -24.38 -10.50 -9.50
CA ILE A 81 -23.94 -9.19 -8.99
C ILE A 81 -22.98 -8.52 -9.97
N PRO A 82 -22.89 -7.19 -9.99
CA PRO A 82 -21.85 -6.49 -10.72
C PRO A 82 -20.45 -6.84 -10.16
N ILE A 83 -19.52 -7.19 -11.06
CA ILE A 83 -18.11 -7.43 -10.75
C ILE A 83 -17.28 -6.53 -11.66
N PHE A 84 -16.48 -5.63 -11.09
CA PHE A 84 -15.62 -4.71 -11.81
C PHE A 84 -14.14 -5.11 -11.64
N ASN A 85 -13.36 -5.02 -12.72
CA ASN A 85 -11.92 -5.23 -12.71
C ASN A 85 -11.24 -3.87 -12.64
N ILE A 86 -10.36 -3.67 -11.66
CA ILE A 86 -9.72 -2.41 -11.33
C ILE A 86 -8.20 -2.55 -11.49
N GLU A 87 -7.59 -1.57 -12.14
CA GLU A 87 -6.15 -1.49 -12.31
C GLU A 87 -5.70 -0.03 -12.18
N ASN A 88 -4.73 0.25 -11.30
CA ASN A 88 -3.99 1.48 -11.06
C ASN A 88 -2.62 1.13 -10.46
N ALA A 89 -1.92 0.16 -11.09
CA ALA A 89 -0.65 -0.38 -10.60
C ALA A 89 -0.72 -0.73 -9.10
N CYS A 90 0.23 -0.26 -8.28
CA CYS A 90 0.27 -0.57 -6.85
C CYS A 90 -0.92 0.02 -6.07
N ALA A 91 -1.62 1.04 -6.60
CA ALA A 91 -2.82 1.64 -6.00
C ALA A 91 -4.14 0.93 -6.41
N SER A 92 -4.07 -0.18 -7.15
CA SER A 92 -5.25 -0.90 -7.66
C SER A 92 -6.21 -1.30 -6.54
N ALA A 93 -5.71 -1.85 -5.44
CA ALA A 93 -6.53 -2.30 -4.33
C ALA A 93 -7.20 -1.13 -3.57
N SER A 94 -6.49 -0.03 -3.38
CA SER A 94 -7.04 1.20 -2.79
C SER A 94 -8.10 1.82 -3.70
N SER A 95 -7.93 1.73 -5.01
CA SER A 95 -8.93 2.18 -6.00
C SER A 95 -10.18 1.29 -5.96
N ALA A 96 -10.04 -0.02 -5.85
CA ALA A 96 -11.15 -0.95 -5.68
C ALA A 96 -11.93 -0.66 -4.38
N PHE A 97 -11.22 -0.36 -3.29
CA PHE A 97 -11.83 0.07 -2.03
C PHE A 97 -12.61 1.38 -2.17
N ASN A 98 -12.01 2.39 -2.80
CA ASN A 98 -12.68 3.68 -3.05
C ASN A 98 -14.00 3.49 -3.80
N LEU A 99 -14.00 2.69 -4.86
CA LEU A 99 -15.21 2.41 -5.65
C LEU A 99 -16.26 1.63 -4.84
N ALA A 100 -15.88 0.68 -4.00
CA ALA A 100 -16.80 -0.01 -3.09
C ALA A 100 -17.43 0.99 -2.09
N VAL A 101 -16.64 1.91 -1.54
CA VAL A 101 -17.13 3.00 -0.68
C VAL A 101 -18.11 3.91 -1.43
N GLN A 102 -17.79 4.30 -2.68
CA GLN A 102 -18.68 5.16 -3.49
C GLN A 102 -20.00 4.44 -3.85
N TYR A 103 -19.96 3.14 -4.14
CA TYR A 103 -21.16 2.33 -4.39
C TYR A 103 -22.15 2.40 -3.20
N VAL A 104 -21.63 2.21 -1.99
CA VAL A 104 -22.44 2.29 -0.77
C VAL A 104 -22.90 3.73 -0.52
N ARG A 105 -22.03 4.74 -0.65
CA ARG A 105 -22.37 6.17 -0.45
C ARG A 105 -23.44 6.66 -1.40
N SER A 106 -23.45 6.20 -2.65
CA SER A 106 -24.44 6.59 -3.65
C SER A 106 -25.83 5.98 -3.41
N GLY A 107 -25.93 5.00 -2.50
CA GLY A 107 -27.16 4.25 -2.26
C GLY A 107 -27.47 3.22 -3.35
N ALA A 108 -26.52 2.92 -4.25
CA ALA A 108 -26.69 1.88 -5.27
C ALA A 108 -26.83 0.46 -4.66
N GLY A 109 -26.30 0.29 -3.45
CA GLY A 109 -26.47 -0.89 -2.61
C GLY A 109 -25.93 -0.65 -1.22
N GLU A 110 -26.13 -1.62 -0.34
CA GLU A 110 -25.83 -1.50 1.08
C GLU A 110 -24.55 -2.21 1.49
N ILE A 111 -24.11 -3.25 0.76
CA ILE A 111 -22.95 -4.08 1.11
C ILE A 111 -22.13 -4.34 -0.16
N ALA A 112 -20.85 -4.01 -0.12
CA ALA A 112 -19.91 -4.20 -1.23
C ALA A 112 -18.60 -4.85 -0.76
N LEU A 113 -17.96 -5.58 -1.69
CA LEU A 113 -16.69 -6.26 -1.50
C LEU A 113 -15.59 -5.59 -2.35
N ALA A 114 -14.52 -5.13 -1.73
CA ALA A 114 -13.26 -4.87 -2.41
C ALA A 114 -12.32 -6.05 -2.20
N ILE A 115 -11.69 -6.53 -3.26
CA ILE A 115 -10.77 -7.67 -3.24
C ILE A 115 -9.60 -7.40 -4.17
N GLY A 116 -8.37 -7.64 -3.68
CA GLY A 116 -7.15 -7.63 -4.46
C GLY A 116 -6.42 -8.96 -4.35
N ALA A 117 -5.98 -9.48 -5.47
CA ALA A 117 -5.18 -10.70 -5.52
C ALA A 117 -4.07 -10.57 -6.56
N GLU A 118 -2.85 -10.93 -6.19
CA GLU A 118 -1.71 -10.84 -7.09
C GLU A 118 -0.85 -12.10 -7.01
N LYS A 119 -0.42 -12.56 -8.19
CA LYS A 119 0.47 -13.70 -8.37
C LYS A 119 1.66 -13.23 -9.20
N MET A 120 2.74 -12.82 -8.53
CA MET A 120 3.92 -12.21 -9.17
C MET A 120 5.08 -13.18 -9.29
N PHE A 121 5.20 -14.13 -8.34
CA PHE A 121 6.33 -15.03 -8.31
C PHE A 121 6.17 -16.14 -9.37
N CYS A 122 7.17 -16.25 -10.26
CA CYS A 122 7.30 -17.34 -11.22
C CYS A 122 8.76 -17.76 -11.36
N ALA A 123 9.02 -18.92 -11.98
CA ALA A 123 10.37 -19.46 -12.14
C ALA A 123 11.23 -18.62 -13.12
N ASP A 124 10.61 -17.98 -14.11
CA ASP A 124 11.28 -17.11 -15.08
C ASP A 124 11.46 -15.71 -14.49
N LYS A 125 12.67 -15.39 -14.05
CA LYS A 125 13.01 -14.10 -13.44
C LYS A 125 12.88 -12.92 -14.43
N ALA A 126 13.18 -13.11 -15.71
CA ALA A 126 13.06 -12.05 -16.70
C ALA A 126 11.59 -11.67 -16.89
N LYS A 127 10.72 -12.67 -17.05
CA LYS A 127 9.28 -12.48 -17.11
C LYS A 127 8.72 -11.86 -15.82
N MET A 128 9.21 -12.28 -14.66
CA MET A 128 8.80 -11.74 -13.36
C MET A 128 9.10 -10.25 -13.23
N PHE A 129 10.26 -9.77 -13.72
CA PHE A 129 10.61 -8.34 -13.67
C PHE A 129 9.93 -7.53 -14.78
N SER A 130 9.61 -8.12 -15.93
CA SER A 130 8.96 -7.41 -17.05
C SER A 130 7.55 -6.90 -16.73
N VAL A 131 6.92 -7.38 -15.65
CA VAL A 131 5.61 -6.86 -15.22
C VAL A 131 5.63 -5.37 -14.87
N PHE A 132 6.79 -4.86 -14.49
CA PHE A 132 6.96 -3.45 -14.16
C PHE A 132 7.09 -2.54 -15.38
N ASP A 133 7.37 -3.10 -16.58
CA ASP A 133 7.55 -2.32 -17.81
C ASP A 133 6.26 -1.60 -18.25
N GLY A 134 5.09 -2.03 -17.76
CA GLY A 134 3.81 -1.39 -18.00
C GLY A 134 3.38 -0.37 -16.93
N ALA A 135 4.21 -0.09 -15.93
CA ALA A 135 3.83 0.81 -14.83
C ALA A 135 4.14 2.30 -15.11
N TRP A 136 4.45 2.64 -16.34
CA TRP A 136 4.64 3.99 -16.89
C TRP A 136 4.20 4.06 -18.35
N ASP A 137 4.30 5.24 -18.99
CA ASP A 137 3.99 5.40 -20.40
C ASP A 137 4.99 4.63 -21.29
N VAL A 138 4.53 3.53 -21.87
CA VAL A 138 5.34 2.65 -22.74
C VAL A 138 5.75 3.29 -24.06
N ALA A 139 5.07 4.36 -24.49
CA ALA A 139 5.44 5.10 -25.70
C ALA A 139 6.65 6.02 -25.50
N THR A 140 6.96 6.40 -24.25
CA THR A 140 8.01 7.36 -23.91
C THR A 140 8.97 6.81 -22.84
N VAL A 141 9.23 5.49 -22.83
CA VAL A 141 10.02 4.80 -21.77
C VAL A 141 11.37 5.46 -21.54
N GLU A 142 12.16 5.69 -22.59
CA GLU A 142 13.53 6.22 -22.47
C GLU A 142 13.53 7.68 -21.94
N GLU A 143 12.55 8.48 -22.31
CA GLU A 143 12.40 9.84 -21.78
C GLU A 143 12.03 9.83 -20.31
N ASN A 144 11.05 9.00 -19.93
CA ASN A 144 10.61 8.85 -18.54
C ASN A 144 11.75 8.35 -17.65
N LYS A 145 12.44 7.30 -18.09
CA LYS A 145 13.62 6.75 -17.43
C LYS A 145 14.69 7.82 -17.22
N ARG A 146 15.06 8.54 -18.29
CA ARG A 146 16.08 9.61 -18.21
C ARG A 146 15.66 10.68 -17.20
N ARG A 147 14.41 11.15 -17.25
CA ARG A 147 13.87 12.18 -16.35
C ARG A 147 13.92 11.75 -14.89
N LEU A 148 13.46 10.54 -14.58
CA LEU A 148 13.41 10.00 -13.24
C LEU A 148 14.82 9.75 -12.67
N LEU A 149 15.73 9.16 -13.45
CA LEU A 149 17.11 8.92 -13.02
C LEU A 149 17.88 10.22 -12.83
N GLN A 150 17.57 11.27 -13.60
CA GLN A 150 18.18 12.58 -13.48
C GLN A 150 17.94 13.22 -12.11
N MET A 151 16.88 12.88 -11.40
CA MET A 151 16.64 13.37 -10.04
C MET A 151 17.77 13.01 -9.07
N GLY A 152 18.44 11.88 -9.28
CA GLY A 152 19.54 11.44 -8.44
C GLY A 152 20.92 12.08 -8.74
N HIS A 153 21.02 13.02 -9.70
CA HIS A 153 22.28 13.68 -10.03
C HIS A 153 22.80 14.50 -8.83
N GLY A 154 24.13 14.61 -8.74
CA GLY A 154 24.83 15.34 -7.68
C GLY A 154 25.22 14.52 -6.45
N ILE A 155 24.72 13.28 -6.35
CA ILE A 155 25.20 12.29 -5.38
C ILE A 155 25.73 11.09 -6.16
N GLU A 156 27.05 10.92 -6.17
CA GLU A 156 27.68 9.80 -6.87
C GLU A 156 27.63 8.53 -6.02
N PRO A 157 27.14 7.40 -6.57
CA PRO A 157 27.18 6.12 -5.87
C PRO A 157 28.60 5.69 -5.55
N PRO A 158 28.92 5.27 -4.31
CA PRO A 158 30.23 4.72 -3.97
C PRO A 158 30.56 3.48 -4.83
N GLU A 159 31.87 3.25 -5.04
CA GLU A 159 32.31 2.05 -5.74
C GLU A 159 31.80 0.78 -5.05
N GLY A 160 31.27 -0.16 -5.83
CA GLY A 160 30.73 -1.43 -5.31
C GLY A 160 29.33 -1.35 -4.70
N SER A 161 28.68 -0.18 -4.71
CA SER A 161 27.35 0.02 -4.13
C SER A 161 26.18 -0.28 -5.08
N MET A 162 26.44 -0.93 -6.20
CA MET A 162 25.46 -1.39 -7.19
C MET A 162 25.45 -2.90 -7.28
N SER A 163 24.28 -3.51 -7.42
CA SER A 163 24.14 -4.96 -7.59
C SER A 163 24.74 -5.43 -8.92
N LYS A 164 25.43 -6.57 -8.87
CA LYS A 164 25.88 -7.30 -10.09
C LYS A 164 24.81 -8.29 -10.59
N ALA A 165 23.81 -8.61 -9.78
CA ALA A 165 22.68 -9.47 -10.15
C ALA A 165 21.55 -8.62 -10.77
N PRO A 166 20.74 -9.18 -11.68
CA PRO A 166 19.59 -8.48 -12.24
C PRO A 166 18.56 -8.08 -11.18
N TYR A 167 18.03 -6.87 -11.27
CA TYR A 167 16.95 -6.33 -10.46
C TYR A 167 16.05 -5.42 -11.30
N SER A 168 14.91 -5.00 -10.76
CA SER A 168 13.98 -4.12 -11.46
C SER A 168 14.55 -2.71 -11.60
N LEU A 169 14.40 -2.08 -12.76
CA LEU A 169 14.74 -0.67 -13.01
C LEU A 169 14.05 0.30 -12.03
N PHE A 170 12.91 -0.08 -11.46
CA PHE A 170 12.27 0.72 -10.41
C PHE A 170 13.15 0.94 -9.19
N MET A 171 14.09 0.02 -8.89
CA MET A 171 15.05 0.22 -7.80
C MET A 171 16.03 1.34 -8.10
N ASP A 172 16.45 1.51 -9.36
CA ASP A 172 17.29 2.67 -9.76
C ASP A 172 16.53 3.99 -9.61
N ILE A 173 15.22 3.99 -9.91
CA ILE A 173 14.37 5.17 -9.80
C ILE A 173 14.17 5.54 -8.33
N TYR A 174 13.81 4.58 -7.47
CA TYR A 174 13.70 4.83 -6.02
C TYR A 174 15.03 5.24 -5.41
N ALA A 175 16.15 4.66 -5.88
CA ALA A 175 17.48 5.09 -5.49
C ALA A 175 17.77 6.53 -5.93
N ALA A 176 17.27 6.95 -7.12
CA ALA A 176 17.40 8.33 -7.58
C ALA A 176 16.57 9.29 -6.70
N PHE A 177 15.36 8.90 -6.28
CA PHE A 177 14.58 9.67 -5.30
C PHE A 177 15.32 9.75 -3.95
N GLY A 178 15.96 8.67 -3.51
CA GLY A 178 16.80 8.68 -2.32
C GLY A 178 17.96 9.66 -2.43
N ARG A 179 18.69 9.64 -3.55
CA ARG A 179 19.82 10.58 -3.80
C ARG A 179 19.32 12.03 -3.95
N PHE A 180 18.16 12.26 -4.54
CA PHE A 180 17.50 13.58 -4.54
C PHE A 180 17.34 14.08 -3.11
N HIS A 181 16.74 13.27 -2.26
CA HIS A 181 16.45 13.63 -0.87
C HIS A 181 17.75 13.84 -0.05
N MET A 182 18.78 13.03 -0.32
CA MET A 182 20.12 13.21 0.28
C MET A 182 20.73 14.55 -0.12
N ARG A 183 20.60 14.95 -1.38
CA ARG A 183 21.17 16.22 -1.89
C ARG A 183 20.43 17.43 -1.34
N GLU A 184 19.09 17.40 -1.34
CA GLU A 184 18.28 18.56 -0.95
C GLU A 184 18.24 18.76 0.57
N PHE A 185 18.25 17.67 1.35
CA PHE A 185 17.99 17.73 2.79
C PHE A 185 19.11 17.14 3.66
N GLY A 186 20.15 16.58 3.05
CA GLY A 186 21.23 15.94 3.80
C GLY A 186 20.85 14.59 4.43
N THR A 187 19.76 13.98 3.99
CA THR A 187 19.36 12.62 4.46
C THR A 187 20.51 11.64 4.26
N THR A 188 20.75 10.80 5.24
CA THR A 188 21.83 9.82 5.23
C THR A 188 21.34 8.43 4.87
N GLN A 189 22.23 7.59 4.33
CA GLN A 189 21.91 6.17 4.12
C GLN A 189 21.49 5.47 5.43
N ARG A 190 22.08 5.91 6.57
CA ARG A 190 21.73 5.38 7.90
C ARG A 190 20.29 5.68 8.29
N GLN A 191 19.78 6.85 7.96
CA GLN A 191 18.37 7.21 8.19
C GLN A 191 17.41 6.36 7.34
N ILE A 192 17.78 6.09 6.09
CA ILE A 192 17.02 5.18 5.22
C ILE A 192 17.07 3.75 5.78
N ALA A 193 18.23 3.30 6.27
CA ALA A 193 18.40 2.00 6.90
C ALA A 193 17.59 1.86 8.21
N ALA A 194 17.39 2.95 8.94
CA ALA A 194 16.57 2.95 10.16
C ALA A 194 15.10 2.61 9.88
N VAL A 195 14.54 3.09 8.76
CA VAL A 195 13.19 2.70 8.29
C VAL A 195 13.13 1.18 8.09
N SER A 196 14.07 0.63 7.32
CA SER A 196 14.08 -0.80 7.03
C SER A 196 14.26 -1.67 8.27
N ALA A 197 15.20 -1.30 9.15
CA ALA A 197 15.41 -2.01 10.42
C ALA A 197 14.13 -2.03 11.28
N LYS A 198 13.41 -0.90 11.35
CA LYS A 198 12.14 -0.77 12.04
C LYS A 198 11.06 -1.65 11.38
N ASN A 199 10.87 -1.59 10.06
CA ASN A 199 9.85 -2.34 9.35
C ASN A 199 10.06 -3.86 9.51
N HIS A 200 11.29 -4.33 9.39
CA HIS A 200 11.64 -5.74 9.68
C HIS A 200 11.43 -6.10 11.15
N GLY A 201 11.66 -5.18 12.08
CA GLY A 201 11.34 -5.37 13.51
C GLY A 201 9.84 -5.51 13.77
N HIS A 202 9.00 -4.68 13.13
CA HIS A 202 7.54 -4.74 13.25
C HIS A 202 6.97 -6.05 12.71
N SER A 203 7.51 -6.57 11.60
CA SER A 203 7.01 -7.78 10.95
C SER A 203 7.28 -9.08 11.73
N VAL A 204 8.23 -9.09 12.67
CA VAL A 204 8.53 -10.29 13.50
C VAL A 204 7.26 -10.87 14.12
N HIS A 205 6.36 -10.01 14.57
CA HIS A 205 5.10 -10.37 15.21
C HIS A 205 3.90 -10.43 14.26
N ASN A 206 4.12 -10.27 12.95
CA ASN A 206 3.05 -10.37 11.95
C ASN A 206 3.05 -11.75 11.28
N PRO A 207 2.08 -12.63 11.58
CA PRO A 207 2.02 -13.96 10.97
C PRO A 207 1.74 -13.94 9.47
N LEU A 208 1.27 -12.80 8.93
CA LEU A 208 0.95 -12.61 7.52
C LEU A 208 2.14 -12.05 6.72
N ALA A 209 3.24 -11.66 7.39
CA ALA A 209 4.41 -11.10 6.73
C ALA A 209 5.27 -12.16 6.03
N GLN A 210 5.82 -11.79 4.86
CA GLN A 210 6.73 -12.63 4.06
C GLN A 210 8.07 -12.83 4.76
N TYR A 211 8.63 -11.74 5.33
CA TYR A 211 9.84 -11.77 6.14
C TYR A 211 9.52 -11.46 7.59
N ARG A 212 10.11 -12.23 8.49
CA ARG A 212 9.86 -12.10 9.94
C ARG A 212 11.16 -12.12 10.75
N ASN A 213 12.23 -11.62 10.15
CA ASN A 213 13.54 -11.50 10.79
C ASN A 213 13.81 -10.03 11.08
N ALA A 214 14.13 -9.70 12.32
CA ALA A 214 14.61 -8.37 12.68
C ALA A 214 16.04 -8.16 12.17
N TYR A 215 16.36 -6.92 11.84
CA TYR A 215 17.70 -6.45 11.50
C TYR A 215 18.02 -5.20 12.31
N THR A 216 19.28 -5.06 12.71
CA THR A 216 19.83 -3.77 13.15
C THR A 216 20.10 -2.85 11.98
N ILE A 217 20.23 -1.56 12.22
CA ILE A 217 20.59 -0.58 11.18
C ILE A 217 21.91 -0.97 10.51
N ASP A 218 22.91 -1.43 11.30
CA ASP A 218 24.21 -1.80 10.78
C ASP A 218 24.16 -3.08 9.91
N GLU A 219 23.30 -4.05 10.25
CA GLU A 219 23.05 -5.24 9.41
C GLU A 219 22.35 -4.86 8.10
N VAL A 220 21.41 -3.90 8.12
CA VAL A 220 20.77 -3.38 6.89
C VAL A 220 21.81 -2.68 6.01
N LEU A 221 22.69 -1.86 6.56
CA LEU A 221 23.75 -1.17 5.82
C LEU A 221 24.79 -2.15 5.23
N ALA A 222 25.11 -3.23 5.95
CA ALA A 222 26.07 -4.26 5.51
C ALA A 222 25.48 -5.27 4.53
N ALA A 223 24.17 -5.25 4.30
CA ALA A 223 23.48 -6.18 3.40
C ALA A 223 23.89 -5.94 1.92
N PRO A 224 23.68 -6.94 1.02
CA PRO A 224 24.01 -6.79 -0.39
C PRO A 224 23.39 -5.52 -1.00
N PRO A 225 24.17 -4.71 -1.74
CA PRO A 225 23.66 -3.49 -2.39
C PRO A 225 22.71 -3.84 -3.53
N ILE A 226 21.73 -2.99 -3.78
CA ILE A 226 20.87 -3.02 -4.98
C ILE A 226 21.23 -1.86 -5.89
N ALA A 227 20.91 -0.63 -5.49
CA ALA A 227 21.27 0.61 -6.14
C ALA A 227 21.42 1.69 -5.07
N TYR A 228 22.59 2.35 -4.95
CA TYR A 228 22.86 3.31 -3.87
C TYR A 228 21.79 4.40 -3.78
N PRO A 229 21.21 4.68 -2.61
CA PRO A 229 21.59 4.22 -1.26
C PRO A 229 20.93 2.92 -0.78
N LEU A 230 20.24 2.14 -1.65
CA LEU A 230 19.42 0.99 -1.26
C LEU A 230 20.26 -0.29 -1.15
N THR A 231 20.04 -1.02 -0.05
CA THR A 231 20.46 -2.42 0.15
C THR A 231 19.26 -3.35 0.06
N LEU A 232 19.48 -4.64 -0.02
CA LEU A 232 18.43 -5.64 -0.23
C LEU A 232 17.27 -5.56 0.77
N PRO A 233 17.47 -5.43 2.10
CA PRO A 233 16.36 -5.30 3.05
C PRO A 233 15.54 -4.01 2.89
N MET A 234 16.10 -2.97 2.27
CA MET A 234 15.41 -1.69 2.02
C MET A 234 14.45 -1.74 0.82
N CYS A 235 14.26 -2.90 0.20
CA CYS A 235 13.46 -3.07 -1.01
C CYS A 235 12.37 -4.11 -0.79
N ALA A 236 11.15 -3.81 -1.21
CA ALA A 236 10.04 -4.74 -1.16
C ALA A 236 10.32 -5.99 -2.01
N PRO A 237 10.08 -7.20 -1.47
CA PRO A 237 10.22 -8.42 -2.23
C PRO A 237 9.10 -8.62 -3.27
N ILE A 238 9.36 -9.40 -4.30
CA ILE A 238 8.31 -9.95 -5.14
C ILE A 238 7.43 -10.86 -4.28
N SER A 239 6.12 -10.60 -4.29
CA SER A 239 5.16 -11.24 -3.39
C SER A 239 3.89 -11.68 -4.11
N ASP A 240 3.43 -12.87 -3.77
CA ASP A 240 2.07 -13.34 -4.03
C ASP A 240 1.21 -13.08 -2.80
N GLY A 241 -0.07 -12.82 -2.99
CA GLY A 241 -1.01 -12.65 -1.89
C GLY A 241 -2.34 -12.06 -2.30
N ALA A 242 -3.28 -12.04 -1.37
CA ALA A 242 -4.60 -11.44 -1.55
C ALA A 242 -5.08 -10.79 -0.25
N ALA A 243 -5.89 -9.73 -0.39
CA ALA A 243 -6.57 -9.08 0.71
C ALA A 243 -7.98 -8.64 0.29
N ALA A 244 -8.94 -8.70 1.21
CA ALA A 244 -10.33 -8.37 0.96
C ALA A 244 -10.90 -7.53 2.10
N VAL A 245 -11.79 -6.60 1.75
CA VAL A 245 -12.50 -5.72 2.69
C VAL A 245 -13.98 -5.68 2.31
N VAL A 246 -14.84 -5.89 3.29
CA VAL A 246 -16.30 -5.73 3.15
C VAL A 246 -16.70 -4.40 3.76
N VAL A 247 -17.39 -3.58 2.97
CA VAL A 247 -17.95 -2.29 3.42
C VAL A 247 -19.47 -2.33 3.41
N CYS A 248 -20.09 -1.57 4.33
CA CYS A 248 -21.54 -1.46 4.36
C CYS A 248 -22.04 -0.05 4.72
N SER A 249 -23.33 0.18 4.43
CA SER A 249 -24.06 1.36 4.88
C SER A 249 -24.38 1.29 6.38
N GLU A 250 -24.74 2.42 6.98
CA GLU A 250 -25.21 2.48 8.36
C GLU A 250 -26.48 1.65 8.58
N ALA A 251 -27.38 1.63 7.60
CA ALA A 251 -28.61 0.84 7.64
C ALA A 251 -28.31 -0.68 7.65
N ALA A 252 -27.37 -1.14 6.82
CA ALA A 252 -26.92 -2.53 6.85
C ALA A 252 -26.21 -2.85 8.17
N LEU A 253 -25.31 -1.95 8.64
CA LEU A 253 -24.58 -2.14 9.90
C LEU A 253 -25.51 -2.39 11.09
N ALA A 254 -26.63 -1.66 11.17
CA ALA A 254 -27.61 -1.81 12.26
C ALA A 254 -28.17 -3.24 12.38
N ARG A 255 -28.17 -4.00 11.28
CA ARG A 255 -28.67 -5.39 11.21
C ARG A 255 -27.58 -6.45 11.47
N LEU A 256 -26.30 -6.05 11.48
CA LEU A 256 -25.20 -7.00 11.66
C LEU A 256 -24.96 -7.36 13.13
N ALA A 257 -24.73 -8.64 13.39
CA ALA A 257 -24.44 -9.14 14.73
C ALA A 257 -23.12 -8.60 15.29
N LYS A 258 -22.12 -8.40 14.43
CA LYS A 258 -20.76 -7.94 14.81
C LYS A 258 -20.56 -6.41 14.66
N ARG A 259 -21.64 -5.63 14.66
CA ARG A 259 -21.62 -4.18 14.45
C ARG A 259 -20.65 -3.39 15.37
N GLY A 260 -20.41 -3.88 16.58
CA GLY A 260 -19.49 -3.24 17.55
C GLY A 260 -18.01 -3.27 17.12
N ARG A 261 -17.66 -4.05 16.09
CA ARG A 261 -16.29 -4.12 15.51
C ARG A 261 -16.14 -3.29 14.24
N ALA A 262 -17.19 -2.62 13.78
CA ALA A 262 -17.15 -1.83 12.55
C ALA A 262 -16.20 -0.62 12.71
N ILE A 263 -15.47 -0.32 11.64
CA ILE A 263 -14.57 0.83 11.55
C ILE A 263 -15.14 1.80 10.52
N LYS A 264 -15.31 3.07 10.90
CA LYS A 264 -15.87 4.09 10.03
C LYS A 264 -14.85 4.55 8.97
N VAL A 265 -15.28 4.68 7.72
CA VAL A 265 -14.51 5.30 6.64
C VAL A 265 -14.78 6.80 6.69
N LEU A 266 -13.80 7.57 7.17
CA LEU A 266 -13.90 9.03 7.29
C LEU A 266 -13.61 9.70 5.95
N ALA A 267 -12.55 9.25 5.25
CA ALA A 267 -12.22 9.69 3.90
C ALA A 267 -11.68 8.53 3.06
N SER A 268 -11.92 8.59 1.75
CA SER A 268 -11.25 7.77 0.74
C SER A 268 -11.12 8.62 -0.52
N VAL A 269 -9.89 8.95 -0.89
CA VAL A 269 -9.52 9.88 -1.96
C VAL A 269 -8.60 9.17 -2.95
N ILE A 270 -8.85 9.37 -4.24
CA ILE A 270 -7.95 8.99 -5.33
C ILE A 270 -7.58 10.26 -6.08
N ALA A 271 -6.29 10.46 -6.35
CA ALA A 271 -5.78 11.61 -7.09
C ALA A 271 -4.87 11.15 -8.22
N THR A 272 -4.76 12.01 -9.23
CA THR A 272 -3.78 11.89 -10.33
C THR A 272 -2.74 12.99 -10.17
N GLY A 273 -1.48 12.71 -10.52
CA GLY A 273 -0.36 13.62 -10.42
C GLY A 273 -0.45 14.84 -11.34
N SER A 274 0.52 15.71 -11.24
CA SER A 274 0.62 16.96 -12.00
C SER A 274 1.99 17.11 -12.68
N THR A 275 2.15 18.17 -13.48
CA THR A 275 3.43 18.53 -14.12
C THR A 275 4.24 19.48 -13.21
N ARG A 276 4.41 19.11 -11.93
CA ARG A 276 5.22 19.89 -10.98
C ARG A 276 6.73 19.78 -11.30
N ARG A 277 7.50 20.71 -10.78
CA ARG A 277 8.97 20.59 -10.74
C ARG A 277 9.37 19.78 -9.49
N PRO A 278 10.59 19.18 -9.48
CA PRO A 278 11.08 18.42 -8.31
C PRO A 278 11.05 19.22 -7.00
N GLU A 279 11.34 20.54 -7.08
CA GLU A 279 11.41 21.44 -5.93
C GLU A 279 10.04 21.85 -5.36
N ASP A 280 8.97 21.70 -6.16
CA ASP A 280 7.61 22.08 -5.76
C ASP A 280 7.00 20.95 -4.88
N LEU A 281 7.57 20.70 -3.71
CA LEU A 281 7.23 19.56 -2.83
C LEU A 281 5.79 19.63 -2.34
N ASP A 282 5.29 20.82 -2.04
CA ASP A 282 3.89 21.07 -1.63
C ASP A 282 2.87 20.76 -2.74
N GLN A 283 3.32 20.62 -3.97
CA GLN A 283 2.51 20.24 -5.13
C GLN A 283 2.49 18.73 -5.39
N HIS A 284 3.22 17.93 -4.59
CA HIS A 284 3.24 16.47 -4.72
C HIS A 284 1.83 15.89 -4.65
N ILE A 285 1.55 14.89 -5.49
CA ILE A 285 0.22 14.24 -5.58
C ILE A 285 -0.28 13.79 -4.21
N THR A 286 0.58 13.16 -3.40
CA THR A 286 0.21 12.68 -2.06
C THR A 286 -0.12 13.83 -1.10
N VAL A 287 0.62 14.96 -1.15
CA VAL A 287 0.32 16.15 -0.34
C VAL A 287 -1.08 16.67 -0.63
N LYS A 288 -1.43 16.80 -1.92
CA LYS A 288 -2.77 17.26 -2.34
C LYS A 288 -3.88 16.30 -1.95
N ALA A 289 -3.65 14.99 -2.17
CA ALA A 289 -4.62 13.95 -1.81
C ALA A 289 -4.81 13.86 -0.29
N ALA A 290 -3.74 13.96 0.50
CA ALA A 290 -3.79 13.96 1.95
C ALA A 290 -4.55 15.17 2.49
N LYS A 291 -4.27 16.38 1.96
CA LYS A 291 -5.00 17.60 2.33
C LYS A 291 -6.50 17.43 2.10
N GLN A 292 -6.90 16.94 0.93
CA GLN A 292 -8.30 16.67 0.63
C GLN A 292 -8.91 15.63 1.59
N ALA A 293 -8.17 14.57 1.92
CA ALA A 293 -8.63 13.53 2.83
C ALA A 293 -8.81 14.06 4.26
N TYR A 294 -7.87 14.86 4.75
CA TYR A 294 -7.97 15.52 6.05
C TYR A 294 -9.17 16.46 6.13
N GLU A 295 -9.39 17.28 5.09
CA GLU A 295 -10.55 18.17 4.99
C GLU A 295 -11.88 17.40 5.02
N LEU A 296 -11.98 16.29 4.27
CA LEU A 296 -13.17 15.43 4.24
C LEU A 296 -13.42 14.75 5.58
N ALA A 297 -12.36 14.32 6.27
CA ALA A 297 -12.45 13.64 7.55
C ALA A 297 -12.64 14.63 8.73
N GLY A 298 -12.37 15.93 8.54
CA GLY A 298 -12.41 16.95 9.59
C GLY A 298 -11.30 16.78 10.64
N VAL A 299 -10.12 16.29 10.25
CA VAL A 299 -8.97 16.03 11.11
C VAL A 299 -7.69 16.57 10.48
N GLY A 300 -6.58 16.58 11.24
CA GLY A 300 -5.25 16.92 10.75
C GLY A 300 -4.23 15.81 10.98
N PRO A 301 -3.00 15.96 10.45
CA PRO A 301 -1.95 14.96 10.64
C PRO A 301 -1.63 14.68 12.11
N GLN A 302 -1.78 15.65 13.00
CA GLN A 302 -1.56 15.52 14.44
C GLN A 302 -2.59 14.64 15.16
N ASP A 303 -3.76 14.39 14.54
CA ASP A 303 -4.83 13.59 15.12
C ASP A 303 -4.67 12.08 14.79
N ILE A 304 -3.79 11.77 13.83
CA ILE A 304 -3.56 10.39 13.35
C ILE A 304 -2.76 9.60 14.40
N SER A 305 -3.28 8.43 14.75
CA SER A 305 -2.65 7.52 15.72
C SER A 305 -1.61 6.59 15.11
N LEU A 306 -1.78 6.22 13.84
CA LEU A 306 -0.86 5.36 13.08
C LEU A 306 -1.10 5.46 11.58
N ALA A 307 -0.10 5.05 10.80
CA ALA A 307 -0.17 5.04 9.33
C ALA A 307 0.36 3.73 8.72
N GLU A 308 -0.20 3.34 7.59
CA GLU A 308 0.42 2.41 6.62
C GLU A 308 0.68 3.19 5.34
N VAL A 309 1.93 3.25 4.89
CA VAL A 309 2.34 4.01 3.69
C VAL A 309 2.98 3.11 2.65
N HIS A 310 3.09 3.59 1.41
CA HIS A 310 3.68 2.87 0.29
C HIS A 310 5.21 2.96 0.35
N ASP A 311 5.83 2.02 1.02
CA ASP A 311 7.27 1.84 1.15
C ASP A 311 7.78 0.72 0.21
N ALA A 312 7.58 0.87 -1.11
CA ALA A 312 8.20 -0.06 -2.07
C ALA A 312 9.74 -0.12 -1.90
N THR A 313 10.30 0.93 -1.31
CA THR A 313 11.64 0.99 -0.72
C THR A 313 11.61 1.88 0.52
N ALA A 314 12.60 1.74 1.40
CA ALA A 314 12.71 2.49 2.66
C ALA A 314 12.61 4.02 2.49
N ILE A 315 13.15 4.59 1.41
CA ILE A 315 13.02 6.03 1.13
C ILE A 315 11.57 6.46 0.92
N GLY A 316 10.70 5.56 0.45
CA GLY A 316 9.27 5.83 0.29
C GLY A 316 8.63 6.22 1.62
N GLU A 317 8.91 5.52 2.72
CA GLU A 317 8.36 5.88 4.04
C GLU A 317 8.82 7.27 4.50
N ILE A 318 10.08 7.64 4.26
CA ILE A 318 10.60 8.99 4.59
C ILE A 318 9.79 10.04 3.84
N VAL A 319 9.68 9.89 2.51
CA VAL A 319 8.98 10.85 1.65
C VAL A 319 7.48 10.93 2.00
N GLN A 320 6.83 9.79 2.23
CA GLN A 320 5.40 9.79 2.57
C GLN A 320 5.12 10.30 3.99
N SER A 321 6.06 10.15 4.93
CA SER A 321 5.95 10.79 6.26
C SER A 321 5.87 12.31 6.17
N GLU A 322 6.64 12.90 5.26
CA GLU A 322 6.67 14.34 4.96
C GLU A 322 5.42 14.76 4.18
N ASN A 323 5.07 14.04 3.13
CA ASN A 323 3.91 14.31 2.30
C ASN A 323 2.57 14.25 3.06
N LEU A 324 2.48 13.37 4.06
CA LEU A 324 1.31 13.27 4.96
C LEU A 324 1.33 14.34 6.07
N GLY A 325 2.39 15.14 6.19
CA GLY A 325 2.52 16.21 7.17
C GLY A 325 2.84 15.72 8.58
N PHE A 326 3.38 14.52 8.74
CA PHE A 326 3.85 14.02 10.04
C PHE A 326 5.12 14.73 10.52
N CYS A 327 5.90 15.26 9.61
CA CYS A 327 7.05 16.13 9.86
C CYS A 327 7.21 17.12 8.70
N ALA A 328 8.11 18.09 8.84
CA ALA A 328 8.47 19.00 7.76
C ALA A 328 9.26 18.26 6.67
N PHE A 329 9.30 18.81 5.47
CA PHE A 329 10.17 18.31 4.39
C PHE A 329 11.64 18.31 4.84
N GLY A 330 12.31 17.19 4.63
CA GLY A 330 13.68 16.91 5.08
C GLY A 330 13.80 16.32 6.50
N GLU A 331 12.72 16.25 7.26
CA GLU A 331 12.73 15.74 8.64
C GLU A 331 12.29 14.28 8.78
N GLY A 332 11.88 13.63 7.69
CA GLY A 332 11.45 12.23 7.71
C GLY A 332 12.57 11.26 8.08
N GLY A 333 13.79 11.53 7.60
CA GLY A 333 14.98 10.75 7.97
C GLY A 333 15.32 10.82 9.46
N PRO A 334 15.50 12.01 10.06
CA PRO A 334 15.67 12.21 11.51
C PRO A 334 14.54 11.61 12.33
N LEU A 335 13.27 11.76 11.89
CA LEU A 335 12.11 11.16 12.55
C LEU A 335 12.21 9.63 12.63
N ALA A 336 12.60 8.98 11.54
CA ALA A 336 12.79 7.53 11.51
C ALA A 336 13.96 7.08 12.39
N GLU A 337 15.13 7.73 12.28
CA GLU A 337 16.33 7.37 13.03
C GLU A 337 16.16 7.55 14.54
N SER A 338 15.38 8.56 14.96
CA SER A 338 15.06 8.77 16.39
C SER A 338 14.09 7.74 16.97
N GLY A 339 13.56 6.82 16.16
CA GLY A 339 12.52 5.87 16.55
C GLY A 339 11.11 6.48 16.63
N GLY A 340 10.93 7.70 16.12
CA GLY A 340 9.63 8.39 16.13
C GLY A 340 8.53 7.70 15.36
N THR A 341 8.88 6.82 14.39
CA THR A 341 7.93 6.03 13.57
C THR A 341 7.78 4.57 14.05
N THR A 342 8.41 4.18 15.16
CA THR A 342 8.26 2.82 15.74
C THR A 342 6.91 2.67 16.45
N ILE A 343 6.51 1.44 16.72
CA ILE A 343 5.39 1.15 17.65
C ILE A 343 5.77 1.71 19.03
N GLY A 344 4.94 2.62 19.55
CA GLY A 344 5.22 3.38 20.77
C GLY A 344 5.96 4.70 20.54
N GLY A 345 6.39 5.00 19.32
CA GLY A 345 6.94 6.29 18.92
C GLY A 345 5.85 7.36 18.73
N ARG A 346 6.27 8.53 18.24
CA ARG A 346 5.38 9.70 18.05
C ARG A 346 4.24 9.42 17.05
N ILE A 347 4.54 8.77 15.94
CA ILE A 347 3.60 8.37 14.90
C ILE A 347 4.02 7.01 14.34
N PRO A 348 3.47 5.90 14.85
CA PRO A 348 3.78 4.57 14.34
C PRO A 348 3.42 4.44 12.85
N ILE A 349 4.40 4.07 12.03
CA ILE A 349 4.23 3.87 10.58
C ILE A 349 4.61 2.45 10.22
N ASN A 350 3.81 1.84 9.32
CA ASN A 350 4.03 0.49 8.81
C ASN A 350 4.16 -0.55 9.94
N THR A 351 3.18 -0.54 10.84
CA THR A 351 3.11 -1.49 11.97
C THR A 351 2.98 -2.93 11.52
N SER A 352 2.51 -3.14 10.28
CA SER A 352 2.46 -4.45 9.62
C SER A 352 3.84 -5.03 9.26
N GLY A 353 4.88 -4.19 9.21
CA GLY A 353 6.20 -4.46 8.64
C GLY A 353 6.43 -3.79 7.29
N GLY A 354 5.48 -2.96 6.82
CA GLY A 354 5.55 -2.28 5.53
C GLY A 354 5.63 -3.23 4.32
N LEU A 355 5.82 -2.68 3.15
CA LEU A 355 5.98 -3.46 1.93
C LEU A 355 7.34 -4.16 1.89
N GLU A 356 8.36 -3.57 2.51
CA GLU A 356 9.71 -4.12 2.58
C GLU A 356 9.77 -5.49 3.25
N SER A 357 8.98 -5.71 4.29
CA SER A 357 9.04 -6.91 5.10
C SER A 357 7.75 -7.73 5.08
N LYS A 358 6.59 -7.09 5.19
CA LYS A 358 5.29 -7.78 5.04
C LYS A 358 5.16 -8.36 3.64
N GLY A 359 5.61 -7.62 2.61
CA GLY A 359 5.50 -7.99 1.21
C GLY A 359 4.58 -7.09 0.41
N HIS A 360 4.73 -7.13 -0.92
CA HIS A 360 4.09 -6.20 -1.85
C HIS A 360 3.40 -6.93 -3.03
N PRO A 361 2.32 -7.68 -2.78
CA PRO A 361 1.47 -8.17 -3.88
C PRO A 361 0.69 -6.97 -4.46
N ILE A 362 1.16 -6.43 -5.60
CA ILE A 362 0.79 -5.11 -6.15
C ILE A 362 -0.72 -4.87 -6.11
N GLY A 363 -1.51 -5.76 -6.71
CA GLY A 363 -2.97 -5.62 -6.77
C GLY A 363 -3.71 -5.86 -5.45
N ALA A 364 -3.00 -6.22 -4.36
CA ALA A 364 -3.60 -6.45 -3.04
C ALA A 364 -3.09 -5.48 -1.96
N THR A 365 -2.03 -4.70 -2.24
CA THR A 365 -1.30 -3.92 -1.26
C THR A 365 -2.18 -2.97 -0.45
N GLY A 366 -2.98 -2.13 -1.10
CA GLY A 366 -3.80 -1.15 -0.38
C GLY A 366 -4.85 -1.78 0.54
N LEU A 367 -5.44 -2.92 0.16
CA LEU A 367 -6.34 -3.66 1.05
C LEU A 367 -5.59 -4.35 2.18
N GLY A 368 -4.34 -4.78 1.97
CA GLY A 368 -3.46 -5.28 3.02
C GLY A 368 -3.07 -4.19 4.03
N GLN A 369 -2.90 -2.94 3.59
CA GLN A 369 -2.73 -1.79 4.49
C GLN A 369 -4.00 -1.58 5.32
N LEU A 370 -5.17 -1.56 4.69
CA LEU A 370 -6.45 -1.42 5.40
C LEU A 370 -6.71 -2.57 6.37
N HIS A 371 -6.31 -3.81 6.04
CA HIS A 371 -6.39 -4.94 6.97
C HIS A 371 -5.63 -4.62 8.27
N GLU A 372 -4.38 -4.20 8.20
CA GLU A 372 -3.60 -3.84 9.39
C GLU A 372 -4.25 -2.70 10.17
N LEU A 373 -4.64 -1.61 9.51
CA LEU A 373 -5.26 -0.46 10.18
C LEU A 373 -6.56 -0.83 10.90
N VAL A 374 -7.39 -1.68 10.29
CA VAL A 374 -8.63 -2.16 10.91
C VAL A 374 -8.34 -3.02 12.14
N VAL A 375 -7.38 -3.93 12.07
CA VAL A 375 -6.95 -4.78 13.20
C VAL A 375 -6.40 -3.92 14.33
N GLN A 376 -5.61 -2.90 14.03
CA GLN A 376 -5.09 -1.94 15.00
C GLN A 376 -6.21 -1.14 15.67
N LEU A 377 -7.13 -0.55 14.90
CA LEU A 377 -8.25 0.23 15.43
C LEU A 377 -9.22 -0.63 16.27
N ARG A 378 -9.31 -1.93 16.00
CA ARG A 378 -10.11 -2.87 16.80
C ARG A 378 -9.43 -3.30 18.10
N GLY A 379 -8.12 -3.05 18.26
CA GLY A 379 -7.35 -3.55 19.39
C GLY A 379 -6.98 -5.03 19.27
N GLU A 380 -6.88 -5.54 18.05
CA GLU A 380 -6.69 -6.97 17.73
C GLU A 380 -5.28 -7.28 17.19
N ALA A 381 -4.36 -6.31 17.18
CA ALA A 381 -3.02 -6.46 16.60
C ALA A 381 -2.01 -7.23 17.48
N GLY A 382 -2.41 -7.67 18.68
CA GLY A 382 -1.55 -8.45 19.59
C GLY A 382 -0.26 -7.68 19.96
N ALA A 383 0.90 -8.30 19.74
CA ALA A 383 2.20 -7.68 20.08
C ALA A 383 2.55 -6.45 19.23
N ARG A 384 1.87 -6.23 18.09
CA ARG A 384 2.04 -5.04 17.25
C ARG A 384 1.10 -3.89 17.62
N GLN A 385 0.28 -4.03 18.66
CA GLN A 385 -0.78 -3.10 18.98
C GLN A 385 -0.25 -1.70 19.32
N VAL A 386 -0.71 -0.70 18.56
CA VAL A 386 -0.59 0.72 18.92
C VAL A 386 -1.63 1.05 19.98
N GLN A 387 -1.16 1.40 21.17
CA GLN A 387 -2.05 1.66 22.30
C GLN A 387 -2.88 2.94 22.07
N GLY A 388 -4.19 2.85 22.31
CA GLY A 388 -5.09 4.00 22.20
C GLY A 388 -5.36 4.46 20.77
N ALA A 389 -5.07 3.65 19.74
CA ALA A 389 -5.34 3.98 18.34
C ALA A 389 -6.82 4.30 18.09
N ARG A 390 -7.11 5.47 17.52
CA ARG A 390 -8.47 5.93 17.21
C ARG A 390 -8.65 6.37 15.77
N LEU A 391 -7.62 6.97 15.18
CA LEU A 391 -7.59 7.43 13.80
C LEU A 391 -6.39 6.82 13.08
N ALA A 392 -6.62 6.31 11.90
CA ALA A 392 -5.56 5.68 11.10
C ALA A 392 -5.64 6.15 9.65
N ILE A 393 -4.48 6.26 9.00
CA ILE A 393 -4.38 6.64 7.59
C ILE A 393 -3.62 5.60 6.80
N ALA A 394 -4.13 5.26 5.61
CA ALA A 394 -3.40 4.53 4.58
C ALA A 394 -3.05 5.46 3.43
N GLU A 395 -1.82 5.42 2.98
CA GLU A 395 -1.32 6.03 1.75
C GLU A 395 -0.84 4.91 0.82
N ASN A 396 -1.21 4.99 -0.47
CA ASN A 396 -0.82 4.01 -1.46
C ASN A 396 -0.60 4.66 -2.83
N GLY A 397 0.64 4.78 -3.26
CA GLY A 397 1.02 5.23 -4.61
C GLY A 397 0.90 4.13 -5.65
N GLY A 398 0.74 4.48 -6.93
CA GLY A 398 0.65 3.52 -8.03
C GLY A 398 1.17 4.03 -9.36
N GLY A 399 2.07 3.24 -10.00
CA GLY A 399 2.68 3.58 -11.28
C GLY A 399 3.54 4.84 -11.20
N LEU A 400 4.13 5.25 -12.33
CA LEU A 400 4.92 6.49 -12.42
C LEU A 400 4.49 7.28 -13.65
N PHE A 401 4.27 8.58 -13.48
CA PHE A 401 4.06 9.52 -14.58
C PHE A 401 4.72 10.88 -14.26
N GLY A 402 5.57 11.34 -15.16
CA GLY A 402 6.37 12.53 -14.89
C GLY A 402 7.51 12.24 -13.90
N ILE A 403 7.42 12.79 -12.70
CA ILE A 403 8.44 12.65 -11.63
C ILE A 403 7.86 12.15 -10.29
N GLU A 404 6.62 11.67 -10.30
CA GLU A 404 5.91 11.18 -9.13
C GLU A 404 5.01 10.00 -9.49
N GLU A 405 4.29 9.45 -8.53
CA GLU A 405 3.30 8.41 -8.78
C GLU A 405 2.20 8.90 -9.73
N ALA A 406 1.73 8.01 -10.62
CA ALA A 406 0.61 8.32 -11.52
C ALA A 406 -0.71 8.43 -10.75
N VAL A 407 -0.84 7.67 -9.66
CA VAL A 407 -2.02 7.64 -8.79
C VAL A 407 -1.58 7.67 -7.32
N ALA A 408 -2.25 8.47 -6.50
CA ALA A 408 -2.17 8.39 -5.05
C ALA A 408 -3.55 8.14 -4.45
N ALA A 409 -3.63 7.21 -3.51
CA ALA A 409 -4.81 6.87 -2.77
C ALA A 409 -4.61 7.16 -1.28
N ILE A 410 -5.53 7.92 -0.68
CA ILE A 410 -5.52 8.23 0.76
C ILE A 410 -6.83 7.76 1.37
N THR A 411 -6.74 6.92 2.41
CA THR A 411 -7.90 6.48 3.20
C THR A 411 -7.70 6.82 4.66
N ILE A 412 -8.67 7.49 5.29
CA ILE A 412 -8.70 7.79 6.73
C ILE A 412 -9.83 6.98 7.37
N LEU A 413 -9.47 6.23 8.40
CA LEU A 413 -10.35 5.37 9.18
C LEU A 413 -10.45 5.87 10.62
N GLY A 414 -11.61 5.69 11.24
CA GLY A 414 -11.85 6.05 12.64
C GLY A 414 -12.69 5.03 13.40
N ARG A 415 -12.45 4.95 14.71
CA ARG A 415 -13.20 4.14 15.66
C ARG A 415 -13.96 5.01 16.65
#